data_06bb3aa75786cfaf846471a34b4b64ed
#
_entry.id   06bb3aa75786cfaf846471a34b4b64ed
#
_cell.length_a   1.000
_cell.length_b   1.000
_cell.length_c   1.000
_cell.angle_alpha   90.00
_cell.angle_beta   90.00
_cell.angle_gamma   90.00
#
_symmetry.space_group_name_H-M   'P 1'
#
loop_
_entity.id
_entity.type
_entity.pdbx_description
1 polymer ?
#
loop_
_entity_poly.entity_id
_entity_poly.type
_entity_poly.pdbx_seq_one_letter_code
_entity_poly.pdbx_strand_id
1 'polypeptide(L)'
;SLVAQAKGGPFVYWDGLAPAAASAAKLGFDAIEVFAPSAASIDRPALHALLKQHGLVAAAFGTGGGWLVHKWHLTHADPAIRAQAREFIRAIIDVGGEFKAPAIIGSMQGKAEGDVSRDQALTWLADALTDLGAHAARYGVPLLYEPLNRYETNLLNRQLDAAQFLE
;
A
#
# COMPACT_ATOMS: atom_id res chain seq x y z
N SER A 1 5.93 1.05 11.05
CA SER A 1 6.59 1.24 9.74
C SER A 1 8.00 0.68 9.73
N LEU A 2 8.38 0.05 8.63
CA LEU A 2 9.74 -0.43 8.36
C LEU A 2 10.49 0.47 7.35
N VAL A 3 9.85 1.56 6.90
CA VAL A 3 10.43 2.52 5.93
C VAL A 3 11.07 3.68 6.68
N ALA A 4 12.41 3.74 6.70
CA ALA A 4 13.15 4.78 7.42
C ALA A 4 12.82 6.20 6.90
N GLN A 5 12.57 6.35 5.60
CA GLN A 5 12.22 7.63 4.96
C GLN A 5 10.86 8.19 5.41
N ALA A 6 9.99 7.34 5.98
CA ALA A 6 8.68 7.75 6.47
C ALA A 6 8.71 8.20 7.95
N LYS A 7 9.88 8.22 8.60
CA LYS A 7 10.02 8.60 10.01
C LYS A 7 9.51 10.02 10.25
N GLY A 8 8.64 10.18 11.25
CA GLY A 8 7.95 11.45 11.52
C GLY A 8 6.62 11.63 10.80
N GLY A 9 6.22 10.68 9.95
CA GLY A 9 4.89 10.60 9.35
C GLY A 9 3.82 10.05 10.31
N PRO A 10 2.65 9.64 9.80
CA PRO A 10 1.51 9.23 10.62
C PRO A 10 1.67 7.86 11.31
N PHE A 11 2.76 7.15 11.06
CA PHE A 11 3.03 5.83 11.66
C PHE A 11 3.48 5.95 13.10
N VAL A 12 3.12 4.98 13.93
CA VAL A 12 3.35 5.04 15.39
C VAL A 12 4.50 4.18 15.89
N TYR A 13 4.92 3.15 15.12
CA TYR A 13 6.01 2.25 15.50
C TYR A 13 7.09 2.19 14.43
N TRP A 14 8.37 2.31 14.87
CA TRP A 14 9.54 2.44 13.99
C TRP A 14 10.66 1.45 14.33
N ASP A 15 10.54 0.75 15.47
CA ASP A 15 11.59 -0.08 16.04
C ASP A 15 11.45 -1.55 15.65
N GLY A 16 10.76 -1.82 14.55
CA GLY A 16 10.55 -3.16 14.00
C GLY A 16 9.23 -3.82 14.42
N LEU A 17 8.98 -5.02 13.87
CA LEU A 17 7.70 -5.71 14.01
C LEU A 17 7.46 -6.26 15.41
N ALA A 18 8.48 -6.83 16.06
CA ALA A 18 8.32 -7.50 17.36
C ALA A 18 7.86 -6.53 18.47
N PRO A 19 8.53 -5.37 18.71
CA PRO A 19 8.06 -4.41 19.70
C PRO A 19 6.72 -3.78 19.31
N ALA A 20 6.45 -3.58 18.01
CA ALA A 20 5.16 -3.07 17.54
C ALA A 20 4.02 -4.05 17.84
N ALA A 21 4.18 -5.34 17.54
CA ALA A 21 3.18 -6.37 17.82
C ALA A 21 2.90 -6.51 19.33
N ALA A 22 3.95 -6.56 20.14
CA ALA A 22 3.82 -6.63 21.61
C ALA A 22 3.06 -5.41 22.17
N SER A 23 3.36 -4.20 21.69
CA SER A 23 2.71 -2.98 22.13
C SER A 23 1.25 -2.91 21.67
N ALA A 24 0.96 -3.30 20.41
CA ALA A 24 -0.41 -3.35 19.89
C ALA A 24 -1.28 -4.29 20.72
N ALA A 25 -0.82 -5.51 20.98
CA ALA A 25 -1.53 -6.47 21.81
C ALA A 25 -1.75 -5.97 23.24
N LYS A 26 -0.72 -5.37 23.86
CA LYS A 26 -0.83 -4.78 25.21
C LYS A 26 -1.87 -3.66 25.29
N LEU A 27 -2.05 -2.90 24.22
CA LEU A 27 -3.03 -1.82 24.11
C LEU A 27 -4.43 -2.31 23.70
N GLY A 28 -4.61 -3.61 23.45
CA GLY A 28 -5.90 -4.21 23.12
C GLY A 28 -6.29 -4.09 21.64
N PHE A 29 -5.34 -3.88 20.74
CA PHE A 29 -5.61 -3.95 19.30
C PHE A 29 -5.70 -5.40 18.84
N ASP A 30 -6.57 -5.66 17.86
CA ASP A 30 -6.76 -6.98 17.25
C ASP A 30 -5.89 -7.20 16.01
N ALA A 31 -5.37 -6.11 15.41
CA ALA A 31 -4.66 -6.15 14.15
C ALA A 31 -3.55 -5.09 14.06
N ILE A 32 -2.59 -5.32 13.16
CA ILE A 32 -1.55 -4.34 12.81
C ILE A 32 -1.49 -4.16 11.29
N GLU A 33 -1.27 -2.92 10.86
CA GLU A 33 -0.89 -2.60 9.48
C GLU A 33 0.63 -2.63 9.33
N VAL A 34 1.11 -3.24 8.25
CA VAL A 34 2.53 -3.34 7.93
C VAL A 34 2.87 -2.40 6.77
N PHE A 35 3.82 -1.50 6.99
CA PHE A 35 4.34 -0.60 5.97
C PHE A 35 5.84 -0.85 5.78
N ALA A 36 6.22 -1.44 4.64
CA ALA A 36 7.56 -1.94 4.37
C ALA A 36 8.19 -1.30 3.12
N PRO A 37 9.53 -1.21 3.05
CA PRO A 37 10.23 -0.67 1.87
C PRO A 37 10.14 -1.57 0.64
N SER A 38 9.88 -2.86 0.82
CA SER A 38 9.63 -3.84 -0.24
C SER A 38 9.00 -5.11 0.33
N ALA A 39 8.40 -5.94 -0.53
CA ALA A 39 7.90 -7.27 -0.15
C ALA A 39 9.02 -8.19 0.37
N ALA A 40 10.21 -8.09 -0.21
CA ALA A 40 11.38 -8.89 0.20
C ALA A 40 11.92 -8.52 1.58
N SER A 41 11.64 -7.32 2.08
CA SER A 41 12.06 -6.87 3.41
C SER A 41 11.17 -7.38 4.55
N ILE A 42 10.07 -8.06 4.22
CA ILE A 42 9.15 -8.64 5.20
C ILE A 42 9.57 -10.09 5.47
N ASP A 43 10.10 -10.35 6.65
CA ASP A 43 10.32 -11.72 7.13
C ASP A 43 8.96 -12.36 7.43
N ARG A 44 8.39 -13.07 6.44
CA ARG A 44 7.05 -13.66 6.52
C ARG A 44 6.92 -14.70 7.62
N PRO A 45 7.87 -15.66 7.78
CA PRO A 45 7.87 -16.60 8.90
C PRO A 45 7.87 -15.89 10.27
N ALA A 46 8.72 -14.89 10.45
CA ALA A 46 8.77 -14.12 11.69
C ALA A 46 7.47 -13.35 11.93
N LEU A 47 6.88 -12.73 10.90
CA LEU A 47 5.61 -12.03 11.01
C LEU A 47 4.47 -12.99 11.40
N HIS A 48 4.36 -14.17 10.78
CA HIS A 48 3.39 -15.19 11.17
C HIS A 48 3.54 -15.62 12.65
N ALA A 49 4.77 -15.85 13.08
CA ALA A 49 5.05 -16.22 14.47
C ALA A 49 4.63 -15.12 15.46
N LEU A 50 4.96 -13.86 15.16
CA LEU A 50 4.61 -12.70 15.99
C LEU A 50 3.07 -12.48 16.07
N LEU A 51 2.37 -12.53 14.94
CA LEU A 51 0.92 -12.39 14.92
C LEU A 51 0.26 -13.49 15.77
N LYS A 52 0.68 -14.74 15.58
CA LYS A 52 0.18 -15.86 16.39
C LYS A 52 0.50 -15.71 17.88
N GLN A 53 1.73 -15.31 18.22
CA GLN A 53 2.17 -15.14 19.60
C GLN A 53 1.35 -14.11 20.35
N HIS A 54 0.95 -13.04 19.67
CA HIS A 54 0.26 -11.91 20.28
C HIS A 54 -1.27 -11.91 20.05
N GLY A 55 -1.81 -12.93 19.36
CA GLY A 55 -3.25 -13.01 19.06
C GLY A 55 -3.71 -11.91 18.08
N LEU A 56 -2.81 -11.42 17.22
CA LEU A 56 -3.07 -10.38 16.24
C LEU A 56 -3.28 -10.96 14.83
N VAL A 57 -3.92 -10.18 13.96
CA VAL A 57 -3.94 -10.41 12.51
C VAL A 57 -3.28 -9.25 11.78
N ALA A 58 -2.89 -9.47 10.52
CA ALA A 58 -2.51 -8.37 9.64
C ALA A 58 -3.79 -7.66 9.17
N ALA A 59 -3.89 -6.35 9.41
CA ALA A 59 -5.00 -5.54 8.93
C ALA A 59 -4.87 -5.21 7.44
N ALA A 60 -3.67 -4.82 7.03
CA ALA A 60 -3.32 -4.45 5.66
C ALA A 60 -1.80 -4.33 5.47
N PHE A 61 -1.39 -4.24 4.21
CA PHE A 61 -0.01 -3.94 3.80
C PHE A 61 0.04 -2.68 2.96
N GLY A 62 0.72 -1.64 3.45
CA GLY A 62 0.89 -0.38 2.75
C GLY A 62 1.89 -0.48 1.59
N THR A 63 1.55 0.06 0.41
CA THR A 63 2.41 0.04 -0.78
C THR A 63 3.30 1.28 -0.93
N GLY A 64 3.09 2.32 -0.13
CA GLY A 64 3.77 3.61 -0.26
C GLY A 64 5.30 3.59 -0.17
N GLY A 65 5.91 2.46 0.25
CA GLY A 65 7.35 2.24 0.20
C GLY A 65 7.93 2.44 -1.21
N GLY A 66 7.20 2.02 -2.26
CA GLY A 66 7.61 2.22 -3.66
C GLY A 66 7.75 3.70 -4.04
N TRP A 67 6.86 4.56 -3.56
CA TRP A 67 6.97 6.01 -3.74
C TRP A 67 8.09 6.60 -2.88
N LEU A 68 8.14 6.27 -1.60
CA LEU A 68 9.10 6.89 -0.68
C LEU A 68 10.55 6.57 -1.03
N VAL A 69 10.83 5.33 -1.39
CA VAL A 69 12.19 4.85 -1.68
C VAL A 69 12.60 5.10 -3.12
N HIS A 70 11.69 4.86 -4.10
CA HIS A 70 12.02 4.81 -5.52
C HIS A 70 11.33 5.88 -6.36
N LYS A 71 10.38 6.64 -5.81
CA LYS A 71 9.52 7.59 -6.54
C LYS A 71 8.65 6.93 -7.62
N TRP A 72 8.40 5.63 -7.49
CA TRP A 72 7.52 4.91 -8.41
C TRP A 72 6.05 5.18 -8.10
N HIS A 73 5.26 5.42 -9.15
CA HIS A 73 3.81 5.57 -9.03
C HIS A 73 3.09 5.20 -10.33
N LEU A 74 1.80 4.90 -10.23
CA LEU A 74 1.00 4.33 -11.33
C LEU A 74 0.67 5.32 -12.45
N THR A 75 0.85 6.60 -12.23
CA THR A 75 0.52 7.68 -13.19
C THR A 75 1.76 8.43 -13.69
N HIS A 76 2.97 7.86 -13.53
CA HIS A 76 4.21 8.45 -14.01
C HIS A 76 4.22 8.54 -15.55
N ALA A 77 4.81 9.62 -16.10
CA ALA A 77 4.92 9.81 -17.56
C ALA A 77 5.66 8.64 -18.25
N ASP A 78 6.77 8.20 -17.65
CA ASP A 78 7.56 7.06 -18.15
C ASP A 78 6.81 5.72 -17.93
N PRO A 79 6.49 4.97 -19.00
CA PRO A 79 5.83 3.67 -18.90
C PRO A 79 6.66 2.62 -18.18
N ALA A 80 8.01 2.71 -18.20
CA ALA A 80 8.86 1.78 -17.46
C ALA A 80 8.70 1.95 -15.95
N ILE A 81 8.55 3.19 -15.46
CA ILE A 81 8.29 3.47 -14.04
C ILE A 81 6.89 3.01 -13.64
N ARG A 82 5.86 3.19 -14.51
CA ARG A 82 4.53 2.63 -14.25
C ARG A 82 4.55 1.11 -14.13
N ALA A 83 5.32 0.44 -14.98
CA ALA A 83 5.50 -1.02 -14.91
C ALA A 83 6.16 -1.45 -13.60
N GLN A 84 7.25 -0.78 -13.19
CA GLN A 84 7.92 -1.03 -11.91
C GLN A 84 6.98 -0.80 -10.71
N ALA A 85 6.16 0.26 -10.76
CA ALA A 85 5.15 0.52 -9.73
C ALA A 85 4.14 -0.63 -9.62
N ARG A 86 3.63 -1.14 -10.75
CA ARG A 86 2.71 -2.30 -10.77
C ARG A 86 3.36 -3.55 -10.17
N GLU A 87 4.58 -3.88 -10.58
CA GLU A 87 5.29 -5.06 -10.06
C GLU A 87 5.57 -4.94 -8.54
N PHE A 88 5.95 -3.76 -8.08
CA PHE A 88 6.12 -3.51 -6.64
C PHE A 88 4.81 -3.76 -5.87
N ILE A 89 3.69 -3.21 -6.36
CA ILE A 89 2.38 -3.39 -5.73
C ILE A 89 1.95 -4.85 -5.76
N ARG A 90 2.15 -5.56 -6.88
CA ARG A 90 1.86 -7.00 -6.98
C ARG A 90 2.61 -7.80 -5.93
N ALA A 91 3.90 -7.54 -5.75
CA ALA A 91 4.68 -8.23 -4.73
C ALA A 91 4.16 -7.99 -3.31
N ILE A 92 3.64 -6.78 -3.01
CA ILE A 92 2.98 -6.50 -1.72
C ILE A 92 1.62 -7.21 -1.63
N ILE A 93 0.84 -7.27 -2.72
CA ILE A 93 -0.42 -8.04 -2.76
C ILE A 93 -0.15 -9.53 -2.49
N ASP A 94 0.92 -10.10 -3.05
CA ASP A 94 1.30 -11.50 -2.82
C ASP A 94 1.60 -11.76 -1.34
N VAL A 95 2.31 -10.84 -0.68
CA VAL A 95 2.51 -10.91 0.78
C VAL A 95 1.17 -10.81 1.50
N GLY A 96 0.38 -9.79 1.21
CA GLY A 96 -0.94 -9.60 1.83
C GLY A 96 -1.82 -10.84 1.70
N GLY A 97 -1.83 -11.46 0.51
CA GLY A 97 -2.58 -12.66 0.23
C GLY A 97 -2.25 -13.85 1.14
N GLU A 98 -0.97 -14.05 1.49
CA GLU A 98 -0.55 -15.07 2.46
C GLU A 98 -1.15 -14.83 3.85
N PHE A 99 -1.28 -13.57 4.25
CA PHE A 99 -1.83 -13.15 5.55
C PHE A 99 -3.34 -12.92 5.52
N LYS A 100 -4.02 -13.15 4.38
CA LYS A 100 -5.44 -12.83 4.17
C LYS A 100 -5.78 -11.37 4.43
N ALA A 101 -4.84 -10.49 4.15
CA ALA A 101 -4.93 -9.05 4.35
C ALA A 101 -4.78 -8.29 3.02
N PRO A 102 -5.53 -7.20 2.82
CA PRO A 102 -5.44 -6.39 1.61
C PRO A 102 -4.13 -5.61 1.51
N ALA A 103 -3.74 -5.25 0.29
CA ALA A 103 -2.78 -4.17 0.05
C ALA A 103 -3.51 -2.84 -0.09
N ILE A 104 -2.87 -1.73 0.33
CA ILE A 104 -3.41 -0.37 0.24
C ILE A 104 -2.63 0.42 -0.80
N ILE A 105 -3.33 1.02 -1.76
CA ILE A 105 -2.77 2.00 -2.69
C ILE A 105 -3.09 3.40 -2.19
N GLY A 106 -2.13 4.03 -1.55
CA GLY A 106 -2.13 5.43 -1.17
C GLY A 106 -1.22 6.25 -2.12
N SER A 107 -0.02 6.65 -1.68
CA SER A 107 0.90 7.49 -2.46
C SER A 107 1.35 6.89 -3.80
N MET A 108 1.31 5.55 -3.96
CA MET A 108 1.59 4.89 -5.24
C MET A 108 0.57 5.19 -6.34
N GLN A 109 -0.61 5.74 -6.03
CA GLN A 109 -1.55 6.23 -7.06
C GLN A 109 -0.91 7.32 -7.93
N GLY A 110 -0.03 8.15 -7.35
CA GLY A 110 0.64 9.25 -8.03
C GLY A 110 -0.23 10.49 -8.18
N LYS A 111 0.05 11.28 -9.21
CA LYS A 111 -0.61 12.55 -9.52
C LYS A 111 -0.46 12.87 -11.00
N ALA A 112 -1.26 13.82 -11.49
CA ALA A 112 -1.05 14.46 -12.79
C ALA A 112 0.03 15.54 -12.63
N GLU A 113 1.17 15.36 -13.31
CA GLU A 113 2.30 16.30 -13.25
C GLU A 113 3.04 16.39 -14.58
N GLY A 114 3.78 17.49 -14.79
CA GLY A 114 4.45 17.76 -16.07
C GLY A 114 3.44 17.85 -17.21
N ASP A 115 3.70 17.12 -18.30
CA ASP A 115 2.84 17.09 -19.49
C ASP A 115 1.69 16.05 -19.38
N VAL A 116 1.56 15.34 -18.25
CA VAL A 116 0.51 14.37 -18.04
C VAL A 116 -0.77 15.06 -17.59
N SER A 117 -1.81 15.03 -18.44
CA SER A 117 -3.12 15.56 -18.08
C SER A 117 -3.77 14.69 -16.98
N ARG A 118 -4.71 15.29 -16.23
CA ARG A 118 -5.47 14.57 -15.21
C ARG A 118 -6.24 13.38 -15.79
N ASP A 119 -6.84 13.55 -16.96
CA ASP A 119 -7.62 12.50 -17.63
C ASP A 119 -6.72 11.33 -18.05
N GLN A 120 -5.53 11.63 -18.56
CA GLN A 120 -4.54 10.61 -18.90
C GLN A 120 -4.06 9.86 -17.64
N ALA A 121 -3.79 10.58 -16.56
CA ALA A 121 -3.38 9.97 -15.28
C ALA A 121 -4.49 9.06 -14.73
N LEU A 122 -5.76 9.49 -14.77
CA LEU A 122 -6.90 8.68 -14.36
C LEU A 122 -7.07 7.44 -15.24
N THR A 123 -6.87 7.54 -16.56
CA THR A 123 -6.90 6.37 -17.46
C THR A 123 -5.85 5.34 -17.05
N TRP A 124 -4.60 5.76 -16.84
CA TRP A 124 -3.53 4.83 -16.41
C TRP A 124 -3.78 4.25 -15.01
N LEU A 125 -4.38 5.04 -14.12
CA LEU A 125 -4.76 4.58 -12.79
C LEU A 125 -5.85 3.52 -12.86
N ALA A 126 -6.92 3.72 -13.65
CA ALA A 126 -7.99 2.76 -13.85
C ALA A 126 -7.46 1.42 -14.38
N ASP A 127 -6.64 1.45 -15.44
CA ASP A 127 -5.99 0.27 -16.01
C ASP A 127 -5.16 -0.49 -14.96
N ALA A 128 -4.41 0.26 -14.14
CA ALA A 128 -3.59 -0.36 -13.10
C ALA A 128 -4.43 -0.98 -11.98
N LEU A 129 -5.48 -0.29 -11.53
CA LEU A 129 -6.36 -0.80 -10.47
C LEU A 129 -7.14 -2.02 -10.91
N THR A 130 -7.60 -2.07 -12.17
CA THR A 130 -8.27 -3.24 -12.76
C THR A 130 -7.36 -4.46 -12.72
N ASP A 131 -6.13 -4.33 -13.22
CA ASP A 131 -5.14 -5.41 -13.27
C ASP A 131 -4.73 -5.87 -11.86
N LEU A 132 -4.40 -4.94 -10.97
CA LEU A 132 -3.97 -5.24 -9.60
C LEU A 132 -5.12 -5.77 -8.74
N GLY A 133 -6.34 -5.29 -8.95
CA GLY A 133 -7.55 -5.81 -8.30
C GLY A 133 -7.84 -7.26 -8.68
N ALA A 134 -7.72 -7.58 -9.98
CA ALA A 134 -7.83 -8.96 -10.47
C ALA A 134 -6.73 -9.85 -9.87
N HIS A 135 -5.52 -9.32 -9.67
CA HIS A 135 -4.44 -10.06 -9.01
C HIS A 135 -4.75 -10.33 -7.53
N ALA A 136 -5.25 -9.34 -6.78
CA ALA A 136 -5.63 -9.48 -5.38
C ALA A 136 -6.79 -10.48 -5.18
N ALA A 137 -7.75 -10.48 -6.10
CA ALA A 137 -8.90 -11.39 -6.08
C ALA A 137 -8.48 -12.88 -6.11
N ARG A 138 -7.32 -13.23 -6.66
CA ARG A 138 -6.77 -14.60 -6.66
C ARG A 138 -6.49 -15.13 -5.25
N TYR A 139 -6.26 -14.24 -4.30
CA TYR A 139 -6.08 -14.55 -2.87
C TYR A 139 -7.37 -14.46 -2.06
N GLY A 140 -8.47 -14.02 -2.68
CA GLY A 140 -9.74 -13.78 -2.02
C GLY A 140 -9.71 -12.55 -1.11
N VAL A 141 -8.83 -11.58 -1.39
CA VAL A 141 -8.73 -10.31 -0.65
C VAL A 141 -9.01 -9.13 -1.58
N PRO A 142 -9.59 -8.03 -1.09
CA PRO A 142 -9.75 -6.82 -1.90
C PRO A 142 -8.41 -6.10 -2.06
N LEU A 143 -8.32 -5.26 -3.09
CA LEU A 143 -7.33 -4.19 -3.17
C LEU A 143 -7.98 -2.91 -2.61
N LEU A 144 -7.33 -2.24 -1.68
CA LEU A 144 -7.86 -1.01 -1.10
C LEU A 144 -7.26 0.22 -1.80
N TYR A 145 -8.12 1.16 -2.16
CA TYR A 145 -7.72 2.46 -2.66
C TYR A 145 -7.95 3.53 -1.58
N GLU A 146 -6.92 4.27 -1.25
CA GLU A 146 -6.96 5.33 -0.25
C GLU A 146 -6.96 6.71 -0.94
N PRO A 147 -8.08 7.47 -0.91
CA PRO A 147 -8.08 8.85 -1.33
C PRO A 147 -7.19 9.68 -0.41
N LEU A 148 -6.20 10.36 -1.00
CA LEU A 148 -5.27 11.18 -0.25
C LEU A 148 -5.67 12.66 -0.27
N ASN A 149 -5.10 13.43 0.66
CA ASN A 149 -5.30 14.86 0.70
C ASN A 149 -4.68 15.57 -0.52
N ARG A 150 -5.11 16.81 -0.77
CA ARG A 150 -4.70 17.61 -1.94
C ARG A 150 -3.22 17.99 -1.98
N TYR A 151 -2.47 17.78 -0.92
CA TYR A 151 -1.02 18.03 -0.89
C TYR A 151 -0.22 16.83 -1.39
N GLU A 152 -0.83 15.64 -1.40
CA GLU A 152 -0.20 14.39 -1.83
C GLU A 152 -0.59 14.00 -3.25
N THR A 153 -1.86 14.24 -3.64
CA THR A 153 -2.34 13.96 -5.00
C THR A 153 -3.33 15.04 -5.47
N ASN A 154 -3.48 15.18 -6.78
CA ASN A 154 -4.50 16.00 -7.44
C ASN A 154 -5.51 15.17 -8.23
N LEU A 155 -5.56 13.85 -7.98
CA LEU A 155 -6.45 12.91 -8.68
C LEU A 155 -7.79 12.78 -7.95
N LEU A 156 -7.86 11.97 -6.90
CA LEU A 156 -9.07 11.64 -6.17
C LEU A 156 -8.88 11.97 -4.68
N ASN A 157 -9.41 13.12 -4.25
CA ASN A 157 -9.22 13.60 -2.89
C ASN A 157 -10.46 13.41 -1.99
N ARG A 158 -11.60 13.01 -2.56
CA ARG A 158 -12.85 12.78 -1.83
C ARG A 158 -13.24 11.32 -1.95
N GLN A 159 -13.75 10.76 -0.87
CA GLN A 159 -14.21 9.36 -0.84
C GLN A 159 -15.28 9.08 -1.89
N LEU A 160 -16.23 10.01 -2.08
CA LEU A 160 -17.30 9.85 -3.06
C LEU A 160 -16.76 9.79 -4.50
N ASP A 161 -15.79 10.67 -4.82
CA ASP A 161 -15.19 10.70 -6.16
C ASP A 161 -14.40 9.40 -6.42
N ALA A 162 -13.72 8.88 -5.39
CA ALA A 162 -13.00 7.60 -5.50
C ALA A 162 -13.97 6.41 -5.63
N ALA A 163 -15.08 6.40 -4.88
CA ALA A 163 -16.09 5.34 -4.99
C ALA A 163 -16.67 5.29 -6.40
N GLN A 164 -17.07 6.44 -6.97
CA GLN A 164 -17.58 6.55 -8.33
C GLN A 164 -16.55 6.15 -9.40
N PHE A 165 -15.27 6.39 -9.14
CA PHE A 165 -14.20 6.01 -10.06
C PHE A 165 -13.93 4.50 -10.07
N LEU A 166 -14.24 3.80 -8.97
CA LEU A 166 -14.02 2.36 -8.80
C LEU A 166 -15.21 1.51 -9.27
N GLU A 167 -16.36 2.12 -9.60
CA GLU A 167 -17.53 1.48 -10.21
C GLU A 167 -17.32 1.19 -11.71
#